data_8fdecdb5c2937b1eaf40782fe8cc5774
#
_entry.id   8fdecdb5c2937b1eaf40782fe8cc5774
#
_cell.length_a   1.000
_cell.length_b   1.000
_cell.length_c   1.000
_cell.angle_alpha   90.00
_cell.angle_beta   90.00
_cell.angle_gamma   90.00
#
_symmetry.space_group_name_H-M   'P 1'
#
loop_
_entity.id
_entity.type
_entity.pdbx_description
1 polymer ?
#
loop_
_entity_poly.entity_id
_entity_poly.type
_entity_poly.pdbx_seq_one_letter_code
_entity_poly.pdbx_strand_id
1 'polypeptide(L)'
;MLFRSQAADTLFFSAADPTERYSADRTIQQQAALYLTAGSKLISTEGRVLLEITADTCGRHDTLGGACSRESNTMRYAHDKECMHACRDSFIRGAQEWEIELTKRDITCNINFFMNVPVTPDGQLSFADGISAPGRYVEMLAHMDVICLISNCPQLNNPCNGWNPTPIEVLIFD
;
A
#
# COMPACT_ATOMS: atom_id res chain seq x y z
N MET A 1 10.45 -10.66 0.83
CA MET A 1 10.44 -9.20 0.52
C MET A 1 10.33 -8.44 1.83
N LEU A 2 11.19 -7.48 2.05
CA LEU A 2 11.29 -6.74 3.33
C LEU A 2 11.17 -5.24 3.06
N PHE A 3 10.33 -4.53 3.81
CA PHE A 3 10.21 -3.07 3.75
C PHE A 3 10.70 -2.44 5.05
N ARG A 4 11.31 -1.28 4.98
CA ARG A 4 11.68 -0.47 6.15
C ARG A 4 11.00 0.89 6.12
N SER A 5 10.30 1.14 7.15
CA SER A 5 9.77 2.34 7.84
C SER A 5 9.53 3.66 7.09
N GLN A 6 8.75 3.66 6.04
CA GLN A 6 7.98 4.82 5.59
C GLN A 6 6.67 4.34 4.97
N ALA A 7 5.63 5.17 5.04
CA ALA A 7 4.39 4.91 4.33
C ALA A 7 4.68 4.62 2.85
N ALA A 8 4.29 3.44 2.39
CA ALA A 8 4.52 3.00 1.02
C ALA A 8 3.23 2.42 0.47
N ASP A 9 2.65 3.11 -0.50
CA ASP A 9 1.52 2.59 -1.26
C ASP A 9 2.02 1.45 -2.16
N THR A 10 1.30 0.35 -2.13
CA THR A 10 1.73 -0.86 -2.86
C THR A 10 0.55 -1.51 -3.56
N LEU A 11 0.75 -1.90 -4.82
CA LEU A 11 -0.15 -2.75 -5.60
C LEU A 11 0.50 -4.10 -5.85
N PHE A 12 -0.32 -5.14 -5.85
CA PHE A 12 0.10 -6.50 -6.17
C PHE A 12 -0.76 -7.10 -7.27
N PHE A 13 -0.11 -7.73 -8.23
CA PHE A 13 -0.73 -8.42 -9.36
C PHE A 13 -0.14 -9.82 -9.50
N SER A 14 -0.92 -10.76 -10.03
CA SER A 14 -0.37 -12.01 -10.54
C SER A 14 0.52 -11.73 -11.75
N ALA A 15 1.72 -12.28 -11.80
CA ALA A 15 2.60 -12.11 -12.96
C ALA A 15 2.09 -12.88 -14.18
N ALA A 16 1.35 -13.98 -13.97
CA ALA A 16 0.79 -14.78 -15.05
C ALA A 16 -0.44 -14.12 -15.71
N ASP A 17 -1.19 -13.33 -14.94
CA ASP A 17 -2.37 -12.60 -15.40
C ASP A 17 -2.53 -11.30 -14.59
N PRO A 18 -2.02 -10.16 -15.09
CA PRO A 18 -2.09 -8.89 -14.36
C PRO A 18 -3.50 -8.31 -14.19
N THR A 19 -4.53 -8.91 -14.77
CA THR A 19 -5.93 -8.56 -14.45
C THR A 19 -6.33 -9.08 -13.07
N GLU A 20 -5.68 -10.16 -12.61
CA GLU A 20 -5.80 -10.66 -11.24
C GLU A 20 -4.89 -9.85 -10.32
N ARG A 21 -5.49 -9.21 -9.35
CA ARG A 21 -4.82 -8.29 -8.44
C ARG A 21 -5.31 -8.46 -7.01
N TYR A 22 -4.58 -7.88 -6.07
CA TYR A 22 -4.97 -7.84 -4.67
C TYR A 22 -6.38 -7.28 -4.48
N SER A 23 -7.16 -7.92 -3.62
CA SER A 23 -8.49 -7.51 -3.20
C SER A 23 -8.54 -7.30 -1.69
N ALA A 24 -8.72 -6.06 -1.26
CA ALA A 24 -8.88 -5.73 0.15
C ALA A 24 -10.12 -6.40 0.76
N ASP A 25 -11.25 -6.37 0.04
CA ASP A 25 -12.51 -6.95 0.51
C ASP A 25 -12.37 -8.45 0.79
N ARG A 26 -11.79 -9.21 -0.13
CA ARG A 26 -11.60 -10.65 0.05
C ARG A 26 -10.62 -10.95 1.19
N THR A 27 -9.57 -10.16 1.31
CA THR A 27 -8.59 -10.29 2.39
C THR A 27 -9.24 -10.04 3.75
N ILE A 28 -9.96 -8.93 3.89
CA ILE A 28 -10.67 -8.56 5.13
C ILE A 28 -11.73 -9.61 5.49
N GLN A 29 -12.51 -10.07 4.51
CA GLN A 29 -13.51 -11.11 4.73
C GLN A 29 -12.89 -12.42 5.21
N GLN A 30 -11.79 -12.86 4.59
CA GLN A 30 -11.14 -14.12 4.93
C GLN A 30 -10.54 -14.10 6.33
N GLN A 31 -9.88 -13.02 6.73
CA GLN A 31 -9.25 -12.92 8.04
C GLN A 31 -10.18 -12.38 9.13
N ALA A 32 -11.36 -11.87 8.77
CA ALA A 32 -12.32 -11.22 9.67
C ALA A 32 -11.72 -10.04 10.47
N ALA A 33 -10.76 -9.34 9.89
CA ALA A 33 -10.05 -8.22 10.50
C ALA A 33 -9.69 -7.16 9.46
N LEU A 34 -9.76 -5.89 9.84
CA LEU A 34 -9.45 -4.75 8.96
C LEU A 34 -7.94 -4.55 8.76
N TYR A 35 -7.14 -4.91 9.75
CA TYR A 35 -5.70 -4.65 9.72
C TYR A 35 -4.91 -5.90 9.35
N LEU A 36 -3.87 -5.69 8.56
CA LEU A 36 -2.91 -6.73 8.23
C LEU A 36 -1.92 -6.89 9.38
N THR A 37 -1.58 -8.14 9.67
CA THR A 37 -0.59 -8.53 10.67
C THR A 37 0.19 -9.74 10.18
N ALA A 38 1.17 -10.21 10.95
CA ALA A 38 1.80 -11.49 10.69
C ALA A 38 0.74 -12.62 10.63
N GLY A 39 0.80 -13.44 9.61
CA GLY A 39 -0.19 -14.49 9.29
C GLY A 39 -1.30 -14.04 8.33
N SER A 40 -1.44 -12.73 8.04
CA SER A 40 -2.41 -12.25 7.04
C SER A 40 -2.05 -12.72 5.65
N LYS A 41 -3.05 -13.20 4.91
CA LYS A 41 -2.92 -13.62 3.51
C LYS A 41 -3.55 -12.58 2.60
N LEU A 42 -2.78 -12.08 1.65
CA LEU A 42 -3.25 -11.15 0.65
C LEU A 42 -3.95 -11.91 -0.47
N ILE A 43 -5.27 -11.75 -0.54
CA ILE A 43 -6.13 -12.49 -1.45
C ILE A 43 -6.35 -11.71 -2.73
N SER A 44 -6.30 -12.40 -3.86
CA SER A 44 -6.55 -11.82 -5.18
C SER A 44 -8.04 -11.68 -5.49
N THR A 45 -8.35 -10.96 -6.57
CA THR A 45 -9.69 -10.87 -7.14
C THR A 45 -10.28 -12.22 -7.50
N GLU A 46 -9.43 -13.22 -7.81
CA GLU A 46 -9.84 -14.59 -8.13
C GLU A 46 -9.90 -15.51 -6.89
N GLY A 47 -9.60 -14.97 -5.70
CA GLY A 47 -9.66 -15.72 -4.44
C GLY A 47 -8.41 -16.56 -4.15
N ARG A 48 -7.32 -16.36 -4.89
CA ARG A 48 -6.04 -17.04 -4.66
C ARG A 48 -5.18 -16.23 -3.68
N VAL A 49 -4.29 -16.90 -2.97
CA VAL A 49 -3.30 -16.24 -2.11
C VAL A 49 -2.16 -15.73 -3.00
N LEU A 50 -1.96 -14.42 -3.04
CA LEU A 50 -0.81 -13.81 -3.69
C LEU A 50 0.43 -13.87 -2.80
N LEU A 51 0.29 -13.35 -1.59
CA LEU A 51 1.36 -13.26 -0.59
C LEU A 51 0.81 -13.57 0.80
N GLU A 52 1.69 -13.90 1.71
CA GLU A 52 1.41 -14.04 3.13
C GLU A 52 2.41 -13.19 3.92
N ILE A 53 1.93 -12.42 4.89
CA ILE A 53 2.79 -11.67 5.81
C ILE A 53 3.36 -12.65 6.83
N THR A 54 4.65 -12.93 6.76
CA THR A 54 5.33 -13.88 7.65
C THR A 54 5.86 -13.19 8.92
N ALA A 55 6.23 -11.91 8.81
CA ALA A 55 6.62 -11.10 9.95
C ALA A 55 6.21 -9.63 9.76
N ASP A 56 5.81 -9.00 10.85
CA ASP A 56 5.41 -7.61 10.89
C ASP A 56 5.81 -6.99 12.23
N THR A 57 6.69 -5.99 12.17
CA THR A 57 7.19 -5.29 13.37
C THR A 57 6.51 -3.94 13.61
N CYS A 58 5.64 -3.51 12.71
CA CYS A 58 4.90 -2.25 12.82
C CYS A 58 3.46 -2.47 13.32
N GLY A 59 2.79 -3.49 12.84
CA GLY A 59 1.41 -3.84 13.22
C GLY A 59 0.33 -2.84 12.76
N ARG A 60 0.65 -1.93 11.86
CA ARG A 60 -0.29 -0.96 11.30
C ARG A 60 -0.03 -0.74 9.82
N HIS A 61 -1.03 -1.10 9.03
CA HIS A 61 -1.05 -0.92 7.58
C HIS A 61 -2.46 -0.56 7.16
N ASP A 62 -2.59 0.47 6.35
CA ASP A 62 -3.88 0.90 5.87
C ASP A 62 -4.28 0.12 4.61
N THR A 63 -5.46 -0.48 4.64
CA THR A 63 -6.06 -1.23 3.53
C THR A 63 -7.32 -0.56 2.97
N LEU A 64 -7.74 0.55 3.56
CA LEU A 64 -9.01 1.21 3.28
C LEU A 64 -8.83 2.57 2.60
N GLY A 65 -7.76 3.30 2.92
CA GLY A 65 -7.42 4.54 2.27
C GLY A 65 -6.82 4.26 0.90
N GLY A 66 -7.46 4.73 -0.16
CA GLY A 66 -6.94 4.57 -1.52
C GLY A 66 -5.66 5.35 -1.76
N ALA A 67 -4.87 4.95 -2.76
CA ALA A 67 -3.70 5.68 -3.21
C ALA A 67 -4.05 7.13 -3.60
N CYS A 68 -3.24 8.08 -3.18
CA CYS A 68 -3.47 9.48 -3.49
C CYS A 68 -3.36 9.76 -5.00
N SER A 69 -4.15 10.71 -5.46
CA SER A 69 -4.04 11.27 -6.81
C SER A 69 -3.68 12.74 -6.72
N ARG A 70 -3.16 13.28 -7.83
CA ARG A 70 -2.88 14.72 -7.92
C ARG A 70 -4.14 15.54 -7.66
N GLU A 71 -5.27 15.09 -8.18
CA GLU A 71 -6.58 15.70 -7.99
C GLU A 71 -7.02 15.69 -6.51
N SER A 72 -6.89 14.54 -5.83
CA SER A 72 -7.24 14.45 -4.41
C SER A 72 -6.34 15.30 -3.54
N ASN A 73 -5.04 15.36 -3.86
CA ASN A 73 -4.09 16.21 -3.15
C ASN A 73 -4.41 17.68 -3.31
N THR A 74 -4.77 18.09 -4.53
CA THR A 74 -5.21 19.46 -4.82
C THR A 74 -6.44 19.85 -4.00
N MET A 75 -7.42 18.99 -3.91
CA MET A 75 -8.64 19.24 -3.15
C MET A 75 -8.40 19.33 -1.64
N ARG A 76 -7.50 18.49 -1.10
CA ARG A 76 -7.25 18.43 0.34
C ARG A 76 -6.37 19.57 0.85
N TYR A 77 -5.38 19.94 0.08
CA TYR A 77 -4.31 20.79 0.60
C TYR A 77 -4.29 22.18 -0.01
N ALA A 78 -5.09 22.47 -1.02
CA ALA A 78 -5.24 23.76 -1.70
C ALA A 78 -3.91 24.46 -2.11
N HIS A 79 -2.79 23.74 -2.05
CA HIS A 79 -1.44 24.28 -2.19
C HIS A 79 -0.74 23.73 -3.42
N ASP A 80 0.27 24.42 -3.81
CA ASP A 80 1.29 24.20 -4.81
C ASP A 80 1.25 22.83 -5.49
N LYS A 81 0.50 22.77 -6.58
CA LYS A 81 0.09 21.58 -7.28
C LYS A 81 1.22 20.95 -8.10
N GLU A 82 2.24 21.76 -8.39
CA GLU A 82 3.30 21.37 -9.30
C GLU A 82 4.33 20.43 -8.65
N CYS A 83 4.47 20.49 -7.33
CA CYS A 83 5.43 19.69 -6.58
C CYS A 83 4.85 18.43 -5.93
N MET A 84 3.54 18.21 -6.01
CA MET A 84 2.93 17.06 -5.37
C MET A 84 3.00 15.81 -6.25
N HIS A 85 3.85 14.90 -5.88
CA HIS A 85 3.81 13.54 -6.39
C HIS A 85 2.49 12.87 -6.00
N ALA A 86 2.04 11.92 -6.81
CA ALA A 86 0.84 11.16 -6.53
C ALA A 86 1.09 9.68 -6.77
N CYS A 87 0.72 8.84 -5.82
CA CYS A 87 0.94 7.40 -5.91
C CYS A 87 0.27 6.77 -7.13
N ARG A 88 -0.93 7.23 -7.49
CA ARG A 88 -1.62 6.74 -8.70
C ARG A 88 -0.85 7.00 -9.99
N ASP A 89 -0.25 8.19 -10.13
CA ASP A 89 0.57 8.50 -11.30
C ASP A 89 1.86 7.68 -11.32
N SER A 90 2.44 7.41 -10.14
CA SER A 90 3.61 6.54 -10.00
C SER A 90 3.30 5.10 -10.39
N PHE A 91 2.14 4.57 -9.97
CA PHE A 91 1.70 3.22 -10.32
C PHE A 91 1.46 3.06 -11.82
N ILE A 92 0.79 4.02 -12.47
CA ILE A 92 0.56 3.97 -13.92
C ILE A 92 1.89 3.93 -14.67
N ARG A 93 2.86 4.74 -14.24
CA ARG A 93 4.18 4.76 -14.86
C ARG A 93 4.94 3.45 -14.66
N GLY A 94 4.93 2.90 -13.43
CA GLY A 94 5.56 1.61 -13.15
C GLY A 94 4.88 0.44 -13.87
N ALA A 95 3.56 0.47 -14.03
CA ALA A 95 2.80 -0.56 -14.75
C ALA A 95 3.18 -0.63 -16.23
N GLN A 96 3.49 0.51 -16.85
CA GLN A 96 3.90 0.57 -18.26
C GLN A 96 5.20 -0.21 -18.54
N GLU A 97 6.10 -0.29 -17.57
CA GLU A 97 7.34 -1.07 -17.69
C GLU A 97 7.09 -2.59 -17.80
N TRP A 98 5.93 -3.03 -17.37
CA TRP A 98 5.46 -4.42 -17.40
C TRP A 98 4.38 -4.65 -18.46
N GLU A 99 4.16 -3.69 -19.36
CA GLU A 99 3.10 -3.75 -20.36
C GLU A 99 1.68 -3.92 -19.75
N ILE A 100 1.49 -3.50 -18.51
CA ILE A 100 0.20 -3.54 -17.81
C ILE A 100 -0.56 -2.26 -18.10
N GLU A 101 -1.71 -2.38 -18.73
CA GLU A 101 -2.63 -1.25 -18.89
C GLU A 101 -3.31 -0.93 -17.57
N LEU A 102 -2.96 0.22 -17.00
CA LEU A 102 -3.50 0.68 -15.72
C LEU A 102 -3.94 2.14 -15.84
N THR A 103 -5.18 2.42 -15.47
CA THR A 103 -5.71 3.77 -15.36
C THR A 103 -5.91 4.17 -13.89
N LYS A 104 -6.09 5.45 -13.62
CA LYS A 104 -6.40 5.92 -12.25
C LYS A 104 -7.65 5.28 -11.65
N ARG A 105 -8.59 4.85 -12.49
CA ARG A 105 -9.83 4.18 -12.07
C ARG A 105 -9.62 2.73 -11.66
N ASP A 106 -8.59 2.10 -12.18
CA ASP A 106 -8.27 0.70 -11.89
C ASP A 106 -7.53 0.55 -10.55
N ILE A 107 -6.99 1.64 -9.99
CA ILE A 107 -6.26 1.67 -8.74
C ILE A 107 -7.27 1.82 -7.59
N THR A 108 -7.98 0.76 -7.29
CA THR A 108 -9.02 0.73 -6.25
C THR A 108 -8.61 0.03 -4.98
N CYS A 109 -7.64 -0.88 -5.07
CA CYS A 109 -7.13 -1.65 -3.94
C CYS A 109 -5.62 -1.54 -3.89
N ASN A 110 -5.11 -0.82 -2.91
CA ASN A 110 -3.70 -0.75 -2.57
C ASN A 110 -3.54 -0.97 -1.07
N ILE A 111 -2.34 -1.30 -0.66
CA ILE A 111 -1.95 -1.37 0.74
C ILE A 111 -1.01 -0.21 1.00
N ASN A 112 -1.34 0.61 1.99
CA ASN A 112 -0.46 1.67 2.48
C ASN A 112 0.33 1.11 3.66
N PHE A 113 1.46 0.48 3.38
CA PHE A 113 2.32 -0.05 4.42
C PHE A 113 2.83 1.08 5.33
N PHE A 114 2.91 0.77 6.63
CA PHE A 114 3.37 1.69 7.68
C PHE A 114 2.50 2.94 7.89
N MET A 115 1.30 2.97 7.33
CA MET A 115 0.33 4.04 7.59
C MET A 115 -0.58 3.69 8.75
N ASN A 116 -0.63 4.58 9.74
CA ASN A 116 -1.51 4.46 10.89
C ASN A 116 -2.82 5.19 10.59
N VAL A 117 -3.80 4.43 10.10
CA VAL A 117 -5.15 4.95 9.77
C VAL A 117 -6.18 4.23 10.64
N PRO A 118 -6.41 4.70 11.87
CA PRO A 118 -7.43 4.12 12.73
C PRO A 118 -8.83 4.36 12.17
N VAL A 119 -9.68 3.34 12.34
CA VAL A 119 -11.10 3.39 12.01
C VAL A 119 -11.88 3.53 13.32
N THR A 120 -12.70 4.56 13.41
CA THR A 120 -13.57 4.78 14.57
C THR A 120 -14.78 3.84 14.53
N PRO A 121 -15.48 3.61 15.66
CA PRO A 121 -16.65 2.73 15.69
C PRO A 121 -17.79 3.15 14.76
N ASP A 122 -17.87 4.43 14.41
CA ASP A 122 -18.83 4.99 13.44
C ASP A 122 -18.29 4.96 11.99
N GLY A 123 -17.13 4.30 11.75
CA GLY A 123 -16.59 4.06 10.42
C GLY A 123 -15.79 5.23 9.82
N GLN A 124 -15.44 6.23 10.61
CA GLN A 124 -14.60 7.32 10.12
C GLN A 124 -13.14 6.92 10.10
N LEU A 125 -12.43 7.36 9.05
CA LEU A 125 -11.00 7.20 8.89
C LEU A 125 -10.28 8.49 9.31
N SER A 126 -9.19 8.34 10.05
CA SER A 126 -8.32 9.45 10.40
C SER A 126 -6.85 9.08 10.19
N PHE A 127 -6.04 10.05 9.79
CA PHE A 127 -4.59 9.87 9.78
C PHE A 127 -4.04 10.16 11.17
N ALA A 128 -3.33 9.20 11.73
CA ALA A 128 -2.68 9.34 13.03
C ALA A 128 -1.16 9.31 12.86
N ASP A 129 -0.45 9.73 13.91
CA ASP A 129 1.00 9.70 13.93
C ASP A 129 1.53 8.31 13.57
N GLY A 130 2.59 8.27 12.77
CA GLY A 130 3.26 7.05 12.40
C GLY A 130 3.84 6.34 13.63
N ILE A 131 3.63 5.03 13.70
CA ILE A 131 4.21 4.18 14.75
C ILE A 131 5.41 3.39 14.26
N SER A 132 5.75 3.51 12.99
CA SER A 132 6.90 2.84 12.38
C SER A 132 8.18 3.61 12.69
N ALA A 133 9.00 3.10 13.59
CA ALA A 133 10.34 3.61 13.85
C ALA A 133 11.35 3.07 12.82
N PRO A 134 12.53 3.70 12.66
CA PRO A 134 13.60 3.16 11.84
C PRO A 134 13.91 1.69 12.19
N GLY A 135 14.11 0.86 11.16
CA GLY A 135 14.35 -0.58 11.33
C GLY A 135 13.10 -1.44 11.44
N ARG A 136 11.92 -0.88 11.42
CA ARG A 136 10.67 -1.65 11.30
C ARG A 136 10.52 -2.21 9.90
N TYR A 137 9.91 -3.40 9.78
CA TYR A 137 9.78 -4.09 8.51
C TYR A 137 8.52 -4.96 8.46
N VAL A 138 8.13 -5.28 7.24
CA VAL A 138 7.17 -6.33 6.91
C VAL A 138 7.87 -7.34 6.03
N GLU A 139 7.77 -8.61 6.37
CA GLU A 139 8.25 -9.72 5.56
C GLU A 139 7.09 -10.45 4.94
N MET A 140 7.21 -10.78 3.67
CA MET A 140 6.16 -11.47 2.94
C MET A 140 6.71 -12.67 2.16
N LEU A 141 5.98 -13.76 2.19
CA LEU A 141 6.20 -14.94 1.37
C LEU A 141 5.24 -14.90 0.16
N ALA A 142 5.78 -14.98 -1.05
CA ALA A 142 4.99 -15.10 -2.26
C ALA A 142 4.51 -16.54 -2.44
N HIS A 143 3.21 -16.71 -2.71
CA HIS A 143 2.60 -18.01 -3.01
C HIS A 143 2.47 -18.26 -4.51
N MET A 144 2.82 -17.29 -5.32
CA MET A 144 2.90 -17.34 -6.78
C MET A 144 3.83 -16.23 -7.27
N ASP A 145 4.13 -16.21 -8.56
CA ASP A 145 4.87 -15.11 -9.16
C ASP A 145 4.00 -13.84 -9.13
N VAL A 146 4.51 -12.80 -8.48
CA VAL A 146 3.78 -11.55 -8.20
C VAL A 146 4.56 -10.36 -8.73
N ILE A 147 3.86 -9.49 -9.45
CA ILE A 147 4.35 -8.14 -9.76
C ILE A 147 3.96 -7.22 -8.60
N CYS A 148 4.94 -6.52 -8.06
CA CYS A 148 4.76 -5.57 -6.98
C CYS A 148 5.12 -4.16 -7.45
N LEU A 149 4.16 -3.25 -7.45
CA LEU A 149 4.38 -1.84 -7.70
C LEU A 149 4.38 -1.08 -6.38
N ILE A 150 5.46 -0.38 -6.08
CA ILE A 150 5.64 0.35 -4.83
C ILE A 150 5.80 1.83 -5.15
N SER A 151 5.01 2.67 -4.51
CA SER A 151 5.15 4.11 -4.55
C SER A 151 5.54 4.65 -3.17
N ASN A 152 6.77 5.13 -3.07
CA ASN A 152 7.28 5.82 -1.90
C ASN A 152 7.12 7.35 -2.08
N CYS A 153 5.89 7.78 -2.31
CA CYS A 153 5.58 9.19 -2.52
C CYS A 153 5.78 9.99 -1.22
N PRO A 154 6.64 11.01 -1.21
CA PRO A 154 6.86 11.82 -0.02
C PRO A 154 5.67 12.75 0.22
N GLN A 155 4.69 12.28 0.96
CA GLN A 155 3.55 13.08 1.37
C GLN A 155 3.96 13.97 2.56
N LEU A 156 4.44 15.15 2.27
CA LEU A 156 5.05 16.06 3.25
C LEU A 156 4.10 16.49 4.39
N ASN A 157 2.80 16.50 4.14
CA ASN A 157 1.78 16.93 5.08
C ASN A 157 1.02 15.78 5.72
N ASN A 158 1.69 14.65 5.95
CA ASN A 158 1.05 13.47 6.51
C ASN A 158 1.71 13.07 7.84
N PRO A 159 0.94 13.01 8.95
CA PRO A 159 1.47 12.59 10.24
C PRO A 159 1.95 11.13 10.26
N CYS A 160 1.45 10.29 9.35
CA CYS A 160 1.86 8.89 9.28
C CYS A 160 3.35 8.70 8.97
N ASN A 161 3.99 9.66 8.33
CA ASN A 161 5.43 9.66 8.06
C ASN A 161 6.22 10.62 8.97
N GLY A 162 5.61 11.11 10.05
CA GLY A 162 6.22 11.99 11.02
C GLY A 162 6.63 13.35 10.43
N TRP A 163 5.99 13.79 9.34
CA TRP A 163 6.29 15.03 8.61
C TRP A 163 7.69 15.05 7.98
N ASN A 164 8.39 13.93 8.02
CA ASN A 164 9.75 13.79 7.54
C ASN A 164 9.88 12.46 6.74
N PRO A 165 9.53 12.46 5.46
CA PRO A 165 9.61 11.27 4.64
C PRO A 165 11.03 10.72 4.56
N THR A 166 11.16 9.41 4.69
CA THR A 166 12.42 8.67 4.61
C THR A 166 12.36 7.64 3.48
N PRO A 167 13.50 7.22 2.92
CA PRO A 167 13.49 6.15 1.92
C PRO A 167 13.05 4.82 2.53
N ILE A 168 12.49 3.96 1.68
CA ILE A 168 12.26 2.55 2.00
C ILE A 168 13.36 1.68 1.40
N GLU A 169 13.59 0.56 2.01
CA GLU A 169 14.47 -0.49 1.48
C GLU A 169 13.63 -1.72 1.15
N VAL A 170 13.83 -2.28 -0.03
CA VAL A 170 13.17 -3.50 -0.47
C VAL A 170 14.23 -4.57 -0.67
N LEU A 171 14.06 -5.70 0.03
CA LEU A 171 14.95 -6.86 -0.10
C LEU A 171 14.15 -8.03 -0.65
N ILE A 172 14.66 -8.70 -1.67
CA ILE A 172 14.05 -9.89 -2.27
C ILE A 172 15.00 -11.06 -1.98
N PHE A 173 14.44 -12.13 -1.48
CA PHE A 173 15.15 -13.37 -1.17
C PHE A 173 14.53 -14.50 -1.99
N ASP A 174 15.35 -15.45 -2.37
CA ASP A 174 14.93 -16.73 -2.95
C ASP A 174 14.49 -17.70 -1.86
#